data_62893c97a1f51ef377b136b8652d4db9
#
_entry.id   62893c97a1f51ef377b136b8652d4db9
#
_cell.length_a   1.000
_cell.length_b   1.000
_cell.length_c   1.000
_cell.angle_alpha   90.00
_cell.angle_beta   90.00
_cell.angle_gamma   90.00
#
_symmetry.space_group_name_H-M   'P 1'
#
loop_
_entity.id
_entity.type
_entity.pdbx_description
1 polymer ?
#
loop_
_entity_poly.entity_id
_entity_poly.type
_entity_poly.pdbx_seq_one_letter_code
_entity_poly.pdbx_strand_id
1 'polypeptide(L)'
;ESIVTVSPDGTVSAKGIGNATVIISNDDTTISLNVIVNSANAQENIAAVQGADDSGDKLTDELADKIRNSNEKTVVADGNKVKIISKSVLRELYGTDKRLVIECEDYSIVLNGKDINNIENELNTYIKFESKQNGISVVANNGKNLPGKIKIEFEETFGEFNYMYIYNTAKEEYEVINISLSGNAIELDSTGLYLLTIDKLHKFSINIIIVCVAVGIILILSGVYIFVKKKYWFW
;
A
#
# COMPACT_ATOMS: atom_id res chain seq x y z
N GLU A 1 18.54 -3.03 24.72
CA GLU A 1 19.20 -2.11 23.76
C GLU A 1 18.18 -1.10 23.26
N SER A 2 18.59 0.18 23.14
CA SER A 2 17.73 1.26 22.68
C SER A 2 17.54 1.15 21.16
N ILE A 3 16.30 1.15 20.68
CA ILE A 3 15.97 1.09 19.25
C ILE A 3 16.21 2.43 18.58
N VAL A 4 15.92 3.52 19.29
CA VAL A 4 16.15 4.90 18.83
C VAL A 4 16.75 5.75 19.94
N THR A 5 17.48 6.80 19.57
CA THR A 5 17.90 7.90 20.44
C THR A 5 17.37 9.21 19.89
N VAL A 6 17.00 10.12 20.79
CA VAL A 6 16.57 11.47 20.46
C VAL A 6 17.60 12.44 21.01
N SER A 7 18.14 13.31 20.16
CA SER A 7 19.09 14.36 20.55
C SER A 7 18.35 15.62 21.03
N PRO A 8 19.03 16.55 21.76
CA PRO A 8 18.40 17.74 22.30
C PRO A 8 17.82 18.69 21.23
N ASP A 9 18.29 18.61 19.99
CA ASP A 9 17.77 19.33 18.84
C ASP A 9 16.54 18.69 18.19
N GLY A 10 16.05 17.56 18.77
CA GLY A 10 14.89 16.84 18.27
C GLY A 10 15.20 15.81 17.16
N THR A 11 16.47 15.62 16.81
CA THR A 11 16.85 14.60 15.82
C THR A 11 16.68 13.20 16.37
N VAL A 12 15.92 12.34 15.67
CA VAL A 12 15.73 10.92 16.03
C VAL A 12 16.70 10.07 15.21
N SER A 13 17.57 9.32 15.92
CA SER A 13 18.56 8.44 15.29
C SER A 13 18.27 6.99 15.60
N ALA A 14 18.25 6.13 14.58
CA ALA A 14 18.11 4.68 14.73
C ALA A 14 19.38 4.06 15.33
N LYS A 15 19.22 3.14 16.28
CA LYS A 15 20.29 2.38 16.95
C LYS A 15 20.13 0.87 16.84
N GLY A 16 18.92 0.39 16.67
CA GLY A 16 18.59 -1.02 16.53
C GLY A 16 17.31 -1.20 15.70
N ILE A 17 17.07 -2.43 15.28
CA ILE A 17 15.85 -2.80 14.56
C ILE A 17 14.72 -3.01 15.57
N GLY A 18 13.52 -2.56 15.24
CA GLY A 18 12.33 -2.77 16.05
C GLY A 18 11.43 -1.54 16.14
N ASN A 19 10.46 -1.61 17.04
CA ASN A 19 9.48 -0.53 17.25
C ASN A 19 9.85 0.24 18.53
N ALA A 20 9.79 1.56 18.45
CA ALA A 20 9.98 2.45 19.59
C ALA A 20 8.90 3.54 19.59
N THR A 21 8.48 3.96 20.78
CA THR A 21 7.59 5.11 20.95
C THR A 21 8.40 6.28 21.46
N VAL A 22 8.44 7.37 20.70
CA VAL A 22 8.98 8.66 21.14
C VAL A 22 7.85 9.50 21.70
N ILE A 23 7.99 9.92 22.95
CA ILE A 23 7.00 10.78 23.62
C ILE A 23 7.58 12.19 23.66
N ILE A 24 6.83 13.13 23.12
CA ILE A 24 7.12 14.55 23.12
C ILE A 24 6.10 15.24 24.02
N SER A 25 6.54 15.84 25.11
CA SER A 25 5.65 16.51 26.05
C SER A 25 6.16 17.89 26.44
N ASN A 26 5.24 18.81 26.65
CA ASN A 26 5.42 20.06 27.37
C ASN A 26 4.40 20.11 28.53
N ASP A 27 4.33 21.21 29.27
CA ASP A 27 3.52 21.31 30.48
C ASP A 27 2.03 20.99 30.26
N ASP A 28 1.49 21.18 29.05
CA ASP A 28 0.07 21.05 28.74
C ASP A 28 -0.26 19.96 27.70
N THR A 29 0.71 19.47 26.95
CA THR A 29 0.44 18.59 25.79
C THR A 29 1.46 17.45 25.70
N THR A 30 0.96 16.24 25.44
CA THR A 30 1.77 15.04 25.17
C THR A 30 1.43 14.47 23.80
N ILE A 31 2.42 14.25 22.97
CA ILE A 31 2.30 13.62 21.65
C ILE A 31 3.15 12.36 21.65
N SER A 32 2.58 11.25 21.18
CA SER A 32 3.30 9.98 21.00
C SER A 32 3.56 9.73 19.52
N LEU A 33 4.81 9.48 19.17
CA LEU A 33 5.24 9.14 17.82
C LEU A 33 5.77 7.68 17.82
N ASN A 34 5.12 6.80 17.06
CA ASN A 34 5.64 5.46 16.85
C ASN A 34 6.69 5.47 15.75
N VAL A 35 7.89 5.02 16.08
CA VAL A 35 9.02 4.92 15.16
C VAL A 35 9.31 3.44 14.93
N ILE A 36 9.25 3.02 13.69
CA ILE A 36 9.60 1.66 13.25
C ILE A 36 10.96 1.74 12.58
N VAL A 37 11.95 1.05 13.15
CA VAL A 37 13.29 0.95 12.58
C VAL A 37 13.43 -0.42 11.92
N ASN A 38 13.44 -0.41 10.60
CA ASN A 38 13.70 -1.59 9.79
C ASN A 38 15.19 -1.72 9.50
N SER A 39 15.68 -2.94 9.23
CA SER A 39 17.04 -3.15 8.77
C SER A 39 17.32 -2.35 7.49
N ALA A 40 18.40 -1.57 7.47
CA ALA A 40 18.86 -0.91 6.24
C ALA A 40 19.13 -1.92 5.11
N ASN A 41 19.44 -3.17 5.47
CA ASN A 41 19.61 -4.27 4.54
C ASN A 41 18.30 -4.82 3.96
N ALA A 42 17.13 -4.42 4.46
CA ALA A 42 15.87 -4.77 3.80
C ALA A 42 15.78 -4.13 2.40
N GLN A 43 16.41 -2.97 2.21
CA GLN A 43 16.50 -2.31 0.91
C GLN A 43 17.71 -2.77 0.08
N GLU A 44 18.83 -3.09 0.72
CA GLU A 44 20.01 -3.69 0.06
C GLU A 44 19.77 -5.15 -0.32
N ASN A 45 19.03 -5.93 0.46
CA ASN A 45 18.63 -7.29 0.07
C ASN A 45 17.68 -7.33 -1.13
N ILE A 46 16.92 -6.27 -1.40
CA ILE A 46 16.15 -6.14 -2.65
C ILE A 46 17.09 -5.85 -3.84
N ALA A 47 18.21 -5.15 -3.62
CA ALA A 47 19.22 -4.89 -4.64
C ALA A 47 20.25 -6.04 -4.76
N ALA A 48 20.54 -6.77 -3.66
CA ALA A 48 21.46 -7.90 -3.65
C ALA A 48 20.86 -9.21 -4.16
N VAL A 49 19.53 -9.34 -4.17
CA VAL A 49 18.83 -10.46 -4.88
C VAL A 49 18.87 -10.28 -6.42
N GLN A 50 19.35 -9.13 -6.92
CA GLN A 50 19.70 -8.97 -8.35
C GLN A 50 21.10 -9.51 -8.70
N GLY A 51 21.88 -9.98 -7.73
CA GLY A 51 23.15 -10.63 -7.89
C GLY A 51 23.05 -12.11 -7.54
N ALA A 52 22.79 -12.95 -8.55
CA ALA A 52 23.12 -14.38 -8.62
C ALA A 52 23.32 -15.09 -7.26
N ASP A 53 22.24 -15.42 -6.58
CA ASP A 53 22.23 -16.54 -5.67
C ASP A 53 21.57 -17.73 -6.41
N ASP A 54 22.39 -18.71 -6.76
CA ASP A 54 22.05 -19.95 -7.46
C ASP A 54 20.93 -20.77 -6.71
N SER A 55 20.61 -20.37 -5.48
CA SER A 55 19.54 -20.96 -4.67
C SER A 55 18.14 -20.47 -5.09
N GLY A 56 18.00 -19.25 -5.57
CA GLY A 56 16.72 -18.69 -6.02
C GLY A 56 16.20 -19.35 -7.29
N ASP A 57 17.08 -19.59 -8.24
CA ASP A 57 16.73 -20.28 -9.51
C ASP A 57 16.32 -21.74 -9.24
N LYS A 58 17.02 -22.42 -8.34
CA LYS A 58 16.72 -23.82 -7.99
C LYS A 58 15.34 -23.99 -7.33
N LEU A 59 14.98 -23.10 -6.38
CA LEU A 59 13.66 -23.13 -5.73
C LEU A 59 12.53 -22.82 -6.70
N THR A 60 12.75 -21.91 -7.65
CA THR A 60 11.75 -21.59 -8.68
C THR A 60 11.59 -22.73 -9.68
N ASP A 61 12.66 -23.43 -10.04
CA ASP A 61 12.58 -24.62 -10.90
C ASP A 61 11.87 -25.78 -10.20
N GLU A 62 12.16 -26.03 -8.92
CA GLU A 62 11.44 -27.01 -8.11
C GLU A 62 9.94 -26.71 -8.00
N LEU A 63 9.57 -25.43 -7.89
CA LEU A 63 8.17 -25.00 -7.86
C LEU A 63 7.51 -25.18 -9.23
N ALA A 64 8.20 -24.86 -10.32
CA ALA A 64 7.71 -25.08 -11.68
C ALA A 64 7.45 -26.59 -11.92
N ASP A 65 8.40 -27.44 -11.52
CA ASP A 65 8.25 -28.91 -11.62
C ASP A 65 7.11 -29.43 -10.74
N LYS A 66 6.95 -28.89 -9.53
CA LYS A 66 5.82 -29.23 -8.65
C LYS A 66 4.47 -28.87 -9.32
N ILE A 67 4.37 -27.68 -9.94
CA ILE A 67 3.17 -27.25 -10.65
C ILE A 67 2.89 -28.18 -11.86
N ARG A 68 3.92 -28.47 -12.64
CA ARG A 68 3.81 -29.34 -13.83
C ARG A 68 3.30 -30.75 -13.46
N ASN A 69 3.89 -31.34 -12.45
CA ASN A 69 3.67 -32.75 -12.09
C ASN A 69 2.52 -32.94 -11.09
N SER A 70 2.00 -31.92 -10.46
CA SER A 70 0.88 -32.03 -9.54
C SER A 70 -0.42 -32.32 -10.28
N ASN A 71 -1.20 -33.28 -9.76
CA ASN A 71 -2.58 -33.49 -10.17
C ASN A 71 -3.57 -32.58 -9.41
N GLU A 72 -3.09 -31.82 -8.42
CA GLU A 72 -3.92 -30.94 -7.61
C GLU A 72 -4.16 -29.63 -8.34
N LYS A 73 -5.36 -29.08 -8.17
CA LYS A 73 -5.70 -27.75 -8.72
C LYS A 73 -5.05 -26.60 -7.97
N THR A 74 -4.64 -26.82 -6.73
CA THR A 74 -3.99 -25.81 -5.90
C THR A 74 -2.60 -26.28 -5.51
N VAL A 75 -1.61 -25.46 -5.81
CA VAL A 75 -0.22 -25.64 -5.37
C VAL A 75 0.09 -24.55 -4.37
N VAL A 76 0.65 -24.93 -3.22
CA VAL A 76 1.02 -23.99 -2.15
C VAL A 76 2.54 -23.88 -2.09
N ALA A 77 3.02 -22.64 -1.97
CA ALA A 77 4.43 -22.29 -1.81
C ALA A 77 4.61 -21.36 -0.60
N ASP A 78 5.75 -21.50 0.08
CA ASP A 78 6.15 -20.67 1.21
C ASP A 78 6.76 -19.35 0.69
N GLY A 79 6.08 -18.24 0.91
CA GLY A 79 6.52 -16.89 0.51
C GLY A 79 7.75 -16.40 1.24
N ASN A 80 8.16 -17.04 2.35
CA ASN A 80 9.43 -16.76 3.00
C ASN A 80 10.62 -17.32 2.22
N LYS A 81 10.40 -18.37 1.45
CA LYS A 81 11.41 -19.02 0.60
C LYS A 81 11.37 -18.53 -0.84
N VAL A 82 10.16 -18.42 -1.40
CA VAL A 82 9.95 -18.02 -2.79
C VAL A 82 9.69 -16.52 -2.83
N LYS A 83 10.71 -15.73 -3.13
CA LYS A 83 10.60 -14.25 -3.18
C LYS A 83 10.17 -13.72 -4.56
N ILE A 84 10.41 -14.50 -5.60
CA ILE A 84 10.07 -14.14 -6.98
C ILE A 84 9.39 -15.33 -7.63
N ILE A 85 8.26 -15.10 -8.25
CA ILE A 85 7.62 -16.05 -9.16
C ILE A 85 8.19 -15.79 -10.54
N SER A 86 9.05 -16.71 -10.95
CA SER A 86 9.80 -16.60 -12.20
C SER A 86 8.93 -16.92 -13.43
N LYS A 87 9.47 -16.59 -14.59
CA LYS A 87 8.84 -16.91 -15.88
C LYS A 87 8.63 -18.42 -16.08
N SER A 88 9.50 -19.27 -15.53
CA SER A 88 9.33 -20.73 -15.59
C SER A 88 8.07 -21.15 -14.85
N VAL A 89 7.84 -20.67 -13.64
CA VAL A 89 6.65 -20.91 -12.84
C VAL A 89 5.38 -20.39 -13.54
N LEU A 90 5.44 -19.15 -14.03
CA LEU A 90 4.31 -18.52 -14.73
C LEU A 90 3.94 -19.29 -16.00
N ARG A 91 4.92 -19.85 -16.72
CA ARG A 91 4.69 -20.66 -17.92
C ARG A 91 3.95 -21.95 -17.61
N GLU A 92 4.28 -22.61 -16.50
CA GLU A 92 3.60 -23.85 -16.08
C GLU A 92 2.16 -23.62 -15.59
N LEU A 93 1.88 -22.40 -15.11
CA LEU A 93 0.53 -22.01 -14.70
C LEU A 93 -0.32 -21.51 -15.86
N TYR A 94 0.28 -20.81 -16.83
CA TYR A 94 -0.41 -20.06 -17.88
C TYR A 94 -1.48 -20.90 -18.60
N GLY A 95 -2.72 -20.37 -18.62
CA GLY A 95 -3.86 -20.98 -19.30
C GLY A 95 -4.41 -22.26 -18.63
N THR A 96 -3.86 -22.69 -17.51
CA THR A 96 -4.32 -23.87 -16.78
C THR A 96 -5.45 -23.57 -15.80
N ASP A 97 -6.14 -24.60 -15.31
CA ASP A 97 -7.09 -24.52 -14.20
C ASP A 97 -6.40 -24.55 -12.82
N LYS A 98 -5.09 -24.52 -12.79
CA LYS A 98 -4.31 -24.56 -11.56
C LYS A 98 -4.25 -23.19 -10.91
N ARG A 99 -4.10 -23.20 -9.59
CA ARG A 99 -3.94 -22.04 -8.74
C ARG A 99 -2.67 -22.18 -7.91
N LEU A 100 -1.82 -21.16 -7.92
CA LEU A 100 -0.68 -21.04 -7.01
C LEU A 100 -1.07 -20.14 -5.86
N VAL A 101 -0.88 -20.61 -4.63
CA VAL A 101 -1.04 -19.84 -3.39
C VAL A 101 0.33 -19.69 -2.76
N ILE A 102 0.73 -18.45 -2.51
CA ILE A 102 2.00 -18.12 -1.87
C ILE A 102 1.67 -17.58 -0.49
N GLU A 103 1.98 -18.36 0.53
CA GLU A 103 1.73 -18.01 1.92
C GLU A 103 2.87 -17.15 2.46
N CYS A 104 2.58 -15.90 2.83
CA CYS A 104 3.44 -14.96 3.52
C CYS A 104 2.99 -14.83 4.98
N GLU A 105 3.70 -14.02 5.78
CA GLU A 105 3.43 -13.90 7.23
C GLU A 105 2.05 -13.29 7.52
N ASP A 106 1.66 -12.21 6.82
CA ASP A 106 0.43 -11.45 7.09
C ASP A 106 -0.61 -11.55 5.96
N TYR A 107 -0.26 -12.21 4.85
CA TYR A 107 -1.11 -12.32 3.67
C TYR A 107 -0.73 -13.52 2.80
N SER A 108 -1.64 -13.89 1.91
CA SER A 108 -1.35 -14.84 0.83
C SER A 108 -1.55 -14.18 -0.52
N ILE A 109 -0.72 -14.54 -1.51
CA ILE A 109 -0.90 -14.14 -2.90
C ILE A 109 -1.44 -15.33 -3.67
N VAL A 110 -2.52 -15.14 -4.39
CA VAL A 110 -3.15 -16.15 -5.22
C VAL A 110 -3.06 -15.76 -6.69
N LEU A 111 -2.45 -16.67 -7.49
CA LEU A 111 -2.42 -16.59 -8.94
C LEU A 111 -3.23 -17.74 -9.52
N ASN A 112 -4.22 -17.42 -10.35
CA ASN A 112 -4.89 -18.45 -11.14
C ASN A 112 -4.26 -18.51 -12.52
N GLY A 113 -4.01 -19.70 -13.04
CA GLY A 113 -3.38 -19.88 -14.34
C GLY A 113 -4.13 -19.21 -15.50
N LYS A 114 -5.47 -19.13 -15.40
CA LYS A 114 -6.33 -18.46 -16.40
C LYS A 114 -6.23 -16.93 -16.37
N ASP A 115 -5.82 -16.35 -15.24
CA ASP A 115 -5.73 -14.90 -15.04
C ASP A 115 -4.36 -14.35 -15.46
N ILE A 116 -3.38 -15.23 -15.73
CA ILE A 116 -2.08 -14.85 -16.24
C ILE A 116 -2.23 -14.45 -17.71
N ASN A 117 -1.75 -13.25 -18.04
CA ASN A 117 -1.80 -12.71 -19.41
C ASN A 117 -0.41 -12.38 -19.97
N ASN A 118 0.61 -12.26 -19.12
CA ASN A 118 1.98 -11.99 -19.55
C ASN A 118 3.00 -12.70 -18.66
N ILE A 119 3.56 -13.79 -19.20
CA ILE A 119 4.57 -14.61 -18.50
C ILE A 119 5.94 -13.96 -18.40
N GLU A 120 6.19 -12.86 -19.15
CA GLU A 120 7.45 -12.12 -19.08
C GLU A 120 7.51 -11.20 -17.85
N ASN A 121 6.39 -10.92 -17.21
CA ASN A 121 6.30 -10.12 -16.00
C ASN A 121 6.43 -11.02 -14.77
N GLU A 122 7.63 -11.18 -14.27
CA GLU A 122 7.86 -11.88 -13.00
C GLU A 122 7.15 -11.16 -11.85
N LEU A 123 6.71 -11.92 -10.85
CA LEU A 123 6.03 -11.37 -9.68
C LEU A 123 6.92 -11.44 -8.44
N ASN A 124 7.22 -10.29 -7.87
CA ASN A 124 7.78 -10.21 -6.53
C ASN A 124 6.68 -10.51 -5.50
N THR A 125 6.95 -11.44 -4.60
CA THR A 125 5.97 -11.87 -3.58
C THR A 125 5.85 -10.88 -2.42
N TYR A 126 6.76 -9.91 -2.30
CA TYR A 126 6.67 -8.87 -1.29
C TYR A 126 5.67 -7.80 -1.71
N ILE A 127 4.66 -7.61 -0.87
CA ILE A 127 3.66 -6.54 -0.99
C ILE A 127 4.01 -5.46 0.04
N LYS A 128 4.14 -4.22 -0.42
CA LYS A 128 4.40 -3.09 0.46
C LYS A 128 3.09 -2.50 0.96
N PHE A 129 2.92 -2.48 2.28
CA PHE A 129 1.81 -1.82 2.96
C PHE A 129 2.32 -0.61 3.73
N GLU A 130 1.65 0.54 3.59
CA GLU A 130 1.96 1.74 4.35
C GLU A 130 0.68 2.34 4.93
N SER A 131 0.65 2.54 6.24
CA SER A 131 -0.44 3.28 6.89
C SER A 131 -0.45 4.72 6.40
N LYS A 132 -1.62 5.20 6.02
CA LYS A 132 -1.91 6.58 5.63
C LYS A 132 -3.01 7.12 6.52
N GLN A 133 -3.16 8.44 6.58
CA GLN A 133 -4.15 9.11 7.44
C GLN A 133 -5.58 8.56 7.23
N ASN A 134 -5.93 8.17 5.99
CA ASN A 134 -7.28 7.74 5.62
C ASN A 134 -7.36 6.25 5.25
N GLY A 135 -6.32 5.45 5.50
CA GLY A 135 -6.33 4.04 5.12
C GLY A 135 -4.95 3.42 5.00
N ILE A 136 -4.83 2.42 4.15
CA ILE A 136 -3.59 1.70 3.90
C ILE A 136 -3.27 1.75 2.41
N SER A 137 -2.07 2.23 2.06
CA SER A 137 -1.59 2.11 0.70
C SER A 137 -0.97 0.75 0.44
N VAL A 138 -1.18 0.24 -0.76
CA VAL A 138 -0.72 -1.08 -1.21
C VAL A 138 0.04 -0.93 -2.52
N VAL A 139 1.27 -1.45 -2.57
CA VAL A 139 2.07 -1.53 -3.79
C VAL A 139 2.53 -2.97 -3.98
N ALA A 140 2.10 -3.57 -5.07
CA ALA A 140 2.51 -4.91 -5.47
C ALA A 140 3.65 -4.85 -6.50
N ASN A 141 4.42 -5.93 -6.58
CA ASN A 141 5.49 -6.14 -7.57
C ASN A 141 6.49 -4.97 -7.68
N ASN A 142 6.75 -4.27 -6.57
CA ASN A 142 7.61 -3.08 -6.53
C ASN A 142 7.23 -2.01 -7.59
N GLY A 143 5.94 -1.90 -7.94
CA GLY A 143 5.43 -1.00 -8.96
C GLY A 143 5.69 -1.45 -10.41
N LYS A 144 6.27 -2.64 -10.64
CA LYS A 144 6.43 -3.23 -11.97
C LYS A 144 5.14 -3.89 -12.43
N ASN A 145 4.99 -4.12 -13.73
CA ASN A 145 3.84 -4.79 -14.30
C ASN A 145 3.58 -6.16 -13.67
N LEU A 146 2.32 -6.46 -13.43
CA LEU A 146 1.86 -7.76 -12.96
C LEU A 146 1.84 -8.77 -14.10
N PRO A 147 1.99 -10.09 -13.81
CA PRO A 147 1.86 -11.13 -14.82
C PRO A 147 0.40 -11.34 -15.28
N GLY A 148 -0.54 -10.75 -14.59
CA GLY A 148 -1.97 -10.85 -14.77
C GLY A 148 -2.69 -10.45 -13.49
N LYS A 149 -3.95 -10.82 -13.36
CA LYS A 149 -4.70 -10.54 -12.16
C LYS A 149 -4.19 -11.39 -10.99
N ILE A 150 -3.89 -10.74 -9.88
CA ILE A 150 -3.51 -11.39 -8.62
C ILE A 150 -4.55 -11.09 -7.56
N LYS A 151 -4.78 -12.04 -6.65
CA LYS A 151 -5.60 -11.83 -5.47
C LYS A 151 -4.68 -11.83 -4.25
N ILE A 152 -4.85 -10.86 -3.37
CA ILE A 152 -4.17 -10.79 -2.08
C ILE A 152 -5.22 -11.07 -1.02
N GLU A 153 -5.02 -12.13 -0.24
CA GLU A 153 -5.87 -12.51 0.88
C GLU A 153 -5.14 -12.14 2.16
N PHE A 154 -5.76 -11.33 3.00
CA PHE A 154 -5.20 -10.88 4.27
C PHE A 154 -5.64 -11.79 5.41
N GLU A 155 -4.83 -11.87 6.46
CA GLU A 155 -5.28 -12.44 7.72
C GLU A 155 -6.36 -11.55 8.36
N GLU A 156 -7.16 -12.11 9.28
CA GLU A 156 -8.33 -11.45 9.88
C GLU A 156 -8.01 -10.12 10.58
N THR A 157 -6.76 -9.88 10.93
CA THR A 157 -6.29 -8.69 11.65
C THR A 157 -6.17 -7.42 10.79
N PHE A 158 -6.29 -7.52 9.46
CA PHE A 158 -5.99 -6.40 8.56
C PHE A 158 -7.10 -5.34 8.47
N GLY A 159 -8.27 -5.58 9.10
CA GLY A 159 -9.39 -4.66 9.15
C GLY A 159 -10.36 -4.79 7.96
N GLU A 160 -11.52 -4.18 8.11
CA GLU A 160 -12.54 -4.12 7.06
C GLU A 160 -12.37 -2.83 6.26
N PHE A 161 -12.14 -2.96 4.94
CA PHE A 161 -12.10 -1.83 4.02
C PHE A 161 -13.32 -1.87 3.10
N ASN A 162 -13.92 -0.69 2.87
CA ASN A 162 -15.10 -0.55 2.03
C ASN A 162 -14.77 -0.04 0.63
N TYR A 163 -13.66 0.68 0.50
CA TYR A 163 -13.30 1.35 -0.76
C TYR A 163 -11.86 1.04 -1.14
N MET A 164 -11.65 0.88 -2.42
CA MET A 164 -10.34 0.76 -3.03
C MET A 164 -10.18 1.79 -4.13
N TYR A 165 -9.04 2.44 -4.13
CA TYR A 165 -8.66 3.47 -5.08
C TYR A 165 -7.34 3.11 -5.74
N ILE A 166 -7.13 3.59 -6.97
CA ILE A 166 -5.82 3.62 -7.63
C ILE A 166 -5.39 5.07 -7.84
N TYR A 167 -4.12 5.37 -7.65
CA TYR A 167 -3.59 6.69 -7.93
C TYR A 167 -3.36 6.87 -9.41
N ASN A 168 -4.07 7.83 -10.01
CA ASN A 168 -3.88 8.24 -11.40
C ASN A 168 -2.82 9.34 -11.46
N THR A 169 -1.63 9.02 -11.97
CA THR A 169 -0.50 9.96 -12.05
C THR A 169 -0.74 11.10 -13.04
N ALA A 170 -1.54 10.88 -14.09
CA ALA A 170 -1.83 11.92 -15.07
C ALA A 170 -2.81 12.99 -14.55
N LYS A 171 -3.69 12.59 -13.64
CA LYS A 171 -4.68 13.48 -13.01
C LYS A 171 -4.27 13.91 -11.60
N GLU A 172 -3.18 13.33 -11.08
CA GLU A 172 -2.69 13.55 -9.71
C GLU A 172 -3.76 13.30 -8.63
N GLU A 173 -4.64 12.30 -8.86
CA GLU A 173 -5.74 12.00 -7.96
C GLU A 173 -5.99 10.50 -7.81
N TYR A 174 -6.68 10.12 -6.73
CA TYR A 174 -7.18 8.78 -6.52
C TYR A 174 -8.51 8.57 -7.23
N GLU A 175 -8.58 7.54 -8.06
CA GLU A 175 -9.79 7.08 -8.74
C GLU A 175 -10.34 5.85 -8.04
N VAL A 176 -11.67 5.79 -7.87
CA VAL A 176 -12.33 4.62 -7.30
C VAL A 176 -12.21 3.45 -8.27
N ILE A 177 -11.69 2.34 -7.79
CA ILE A 177 -11.78 1.08 -8.49
C ILE A 177 -13.07 0.41 -8.04
N ASN A 178 -13.96 0.13 -8.99
CA ASN A 178 -15.21 -0.55 -8.72
C ASN A 178 -14.96 -2.05 -8.51
N ILE A 179 -14.22 -2.37 -7.43
CA ILE A 179 -13.92 -3.74 -7.02
C ILE A 179 -14.74 -4.03 -5.77
N SER A 180 -15.51 -5.10 -5.84
CA SER A 180 -16.16 -5.66 -4.66
C SER A 180 -15.08 -6.16 -3.72
N LEU A 181 -14.81 -5.43 -2.64
CA LEU A 181 -13.98 -5.95 -1.55
C LEU A 181 -14.78 -7.07 -0.89
N SER A 182 -14.40 -8.29 -1.20
CA SER A 182 -15.06 -9.50 -0.67
C SER A 182 -14.28 -10.00 0.54
N GLY A 183 -14.70 -9.59 1.72
CA GLY A 183 -14.04 -10.02 2.96
C GLY A 183 -12.61 -9.49 3.08
N ASN A 184 -11.69 -10.36 3.49
CA ASN A 184 -10.28 -10.02 3.72
C ASN A 184 -9.41 -10.13 2.45
N ALA A 185 -9.93 -9.83 1.27
CA ALA A 185 -9.19 -10.01 0.02
C ALA A 185 -9.37 -8.84 -0.94
N ILE A 186 -8.31 -8.54 -1.70
CA ILE A 186 -8.32 -7.58 -2.82
C ILE A 186 -7.82 -8.24 -4.09
N GLU A 187 -8.32 -7.79 -5.23
CA GLU A 187 -7.82 -8.19 -6.54
C GLU A 187 -7.12 -7.01 -7.22
N LEU A 188 -5.92 -7.26 -7.73
CA LEU A 188 -5.12 -6.30 -8.47
C LEU A 188 -4.94 -6.83 -9.90
N ASP A 189 -5.35 -6.06 -10.89
CA ASP A 189 -5.25 -6.38 -12.32
C ASP A 189 -4.19 -5.56 -13.06
N SER A 190 -3.69 -4.52 -12.42
CA SER A 190 -2.71 -3.59 -12.99
C SER A 190 -1.68 -3.19 -11.93
N THR A 191 -0.57 -2.59 -12.40
CA THR A 191 0.39 -1.98 -11.50
C THR A 191 -0.08 -0.60 -11.06
N GLY A 192 0.24 -0.22 -9.82
CA GLY A 192 -0.15 1.10 -9.32
C GLY A 192 0.05 1.24 -7.81
N LEU A 193 -0.19 2.44 -7.36
CA LEU A 193 -0.34 2.77 -5.94
C LEU A 193 -1.83 2.67 -5.61
N TYR A 194 -2.18 1.64 -4.87
CA TYR A 194 -3.55 1.45 -4.39
C TYR A 194 -3.71 2.04 -2.99
N LEU A 195 -4.93 2.44 -2.67
CA LEU A 195 -5.31 2.92 -1.34
C LEU A 195 -6.61 2.23 -0.92
N LEU A 196 -6.57 1.54 0.21
CA LEU A 196 -7.72 0.91 0.86
C LEU A 196 -8.22 1.83 1.97
N THR A 197 -9.52 2.13 2.01
CA THR A 197 -10.10 3.01 3.02
C THR A 197 -11.40 2.44 3.58
N ILE A 198 -11.71 2.79 4.82
CA ILE A 198 -13.00 2.49 5.46
C ILE A 198 -14.06 3.46 4.93
N ASP A 199 -13.73 4.75 4.91
CA ASP A 199 -14.61 5.81 4.46
C ASP A 199 -14.30 6.23 3.03
N LYS A 200 -15.33 6.74 2.34
CA LYS A 200 -15.17 7.30 1.00
C LYS A 200 -14.30 8.55 1.05
N LEU A 201 -13.29 8.62 0.19
CA LEU A 201 -12.50 9.83 0.03
C LEU A 201 -13.38 10.98 -0.49
N HIS A 202 -13.44 12.05 0.30
CA HIS A 202 -14.13 13.26 -0.12
C HIS A 202 -13.20 14.10 -1.02
N LYS A 203 -13.59 14.28 -2.26
CA LYS A 203 -12.98 15.31 -3.12
C LYS A 203 -13.46 16.67 -2.62
N PHE A 204 -12.60 17.43 -1.97
CA PHE A 204 -12.82 18.87 -1.84
C PHE A 204 -12.60 19.50 -3.21
N SER A 205 -13.71 19.77 -3.92
CA SER A 205 -13.61 20.54 -5.16
C SER A 205 -13.04 21.92 -4.82
N ILE A 206 -11.99 22.33 -5.53
CA ILE A 206 -11.43 23.69 -5.45
C ILE A 206 -12.55 24.74 -5.55
N ASN A 207 -13.59 24.47 -6.32
CA ASN A 207 -14.76 25.32 -6.44
C ASN A 207 -15.50 25.55 -5.11
N ILE A 208 -15.58 24.54 -4.24
CA ILE A 208 -16.20 24.68 -2.91
C ILE A 208 -15.36 25.59 -2.04
N ILE A 209 -14.03 25.44 -2.07
CA ILE A 209 -13.11 26.29 -1.30
C ILE A 209 -13.23 27.75 -1.78
N ILE A 210 -13.24 27.99 -3.08
CA ILE A 210 -13.41 29.34 -3.67
C ILE A 210 -14.74 29.94 -3.25
N VAL A 211 -15.83 29.19 -3.29
CA VAL A 211 -17.17 29.64 -2.87
C VAL A 211 -17.18 29.99 -1.38
N CYS A 212 -16.60 29.15 -0.52
CA CYS A 212 -16.52 29.44 0.93
C CYS A 212 -15.71 30.71 1.23
N VAL A 213 -14.58 30.91 0.54
CA VAL A 213 -13.77 32.14 0.68
C VAL A 213 -14.53 33.36 0.18
N ALA A 214 -15.19 33.27 -0.97
CA ALA A 214 -15.98 34.38 -1.51
C ALA A 214 -17.14 34.76 -0.58
N VAL A 215 -17.88 33.79 -0.04
CA VAL A 215 -18.95 34.01 0.94
C VAL A 215 -18.39 34.66 2.21
N GLY A 216 -17.24 34.18 2.71
CA GLY A 216 -16.57 34.78 3.89
C GLY A 216 -16.21 36.25 3.67
N ILE A 217 -15.66 36.61 2.50
CA ILE A 217 -15.33 38.00 2.15
C ILE A 217 -16.60 38.88 2.09
N ILE A 218 -17.68 38.39 1.47
CA ILE A 218 -18.96 39.10 1.39
C ILE A 218 -19.53 39.38 2.79
N LEU A 219 -19.47 38.43 3.69
CA LEU A 219 -19.93 38.58 5.07
C LEU A 219 -19.12 39.63 5.84
N ILE A 220 -17.79 39.62 5.68
CA ILE A 220 -16.90 40.61 6.29
C ILE A 220 -17.21 42.01 5.75
N LEU A 221 -17.30 42.18 4.44
CA LEU A 221 -17.62 43.47 3.80
C LEU A 221 -18.99 43.98 4.21
N SER A 222 -20.01 43.10 4.30
CA SER A 222 -21.35 43.45 4.77
C SER A 222 -21.33 43.90 6.22
N GLY A 223 -20.58 43.24 7.10
CA GLY A 223 -20.40 43.62 8.51
C GLY A 223 -19.73 44.96 8.66
N VAL A 224 -18.66 45.22 7.88
CA VAL A 224 -17.98 46.52 7.85
C VAL A 224 -18.93 47.62 7.36
N TYR A 225 -19.68 47.35 6.28
CA TYR A 225 -20.66 48.33 5.76
C TYR A 225 -21.73 48.68 6.79
N ILE A 226 -22.31 47.72 7.47
CA ILE A 226 -23.33 47.93 8.52
C ILE A 226 -22.71 48.75 9.69
N PHE A 227 -21.47 48.41 10.11
CA PHE A 227 -20.77 49.10 11.17
C PHE A 227 -20.51 50.56 10.83
N VAL A 228 -19.99 50.83 9.62
CA VAL A 228 -19.72 52.20 9.14
C VAL A 228 -21.01 53.00 9.01
N LYS A 229 -22.06 52.40 8.39
CA LYS A 229 -23.37 53.03 8.29
C LYS A 229 -23.96 53.39 9.65
N LYS A 230 -23.88 52.49 10.64
CA LYS A 230 -24.38 52.70 11.98
C LYS A 230 -23.58 53.79 12.74
N LYS A 231 -22.26 53.89 12.48
CA LYS A 231 -21.38 54.87 13.15
C LYS A 231 -21.43 56.27 12.55
N TYR A 232 -21.65 56.41 11.24
CA TYR A 232 -21.53 57.66 10.54
C TYR A 232 -22.83 58.25 9.97
N TRP A 233 -23.94 57.50 10.03
CA TRP A 233 -25.22 57.95 9.49
C TRP A 233 -26.27 58.29 10.56
N PHE A 234 -25.84 58.50 11.79
CA PHE A 234 -26.65 59.07 12.85
C PHE A 234 -26.29 60.55 13.08
N TRP A 235 -26.26 61.32 12.02
CA TRP A 235 -26.27 62.78 12.02
C TRP A 235 -27.25 63.24 10.96
#